data_67942a18e49bf52d652141befc7809c7
#
_entry.id   67942a18e49bf52d652141befc7809c7
#
_cell.length_a   1.000
_cell.length_b   1.000
_cell.length_c   1.000
_cell.angle_alpha   90.00
_cell.angle_beta   90.00
_cell.angle_gamma   90.00
#
_symmetry.space_group_name_H-M   'P 1'
#
loop_
_entity.id
_entity.type
_entity.pdbx_description
1 polymer ?
#
loop_
_entity_poly.entity_id
_entity_poly.type
_entity_poly.pdbx_seq_one_letter_code
_entity_poly.pdbx_strand_id
1 'polypeptide(L)'
;MDNISLRQVHHGGITIQVPEIWEVETETYDEPGGQKSYTIDIEARGNDFRSINISYGPMPEDSDAYAEACGTYEEVMDTEELDASDEPIMCFGFKEGKAYGFNLHTEEGLPCFFFCTDVKSGKETSLLTVLVCAPDNDEMQSLIDFVEEYLDLH
;
A
#
# COMPACT_ATOMS: atom_id res chain seq x y z
N MET A 1 -12.30 16.15 15.27
CA MET A 1 -11.89 14.76 15.37
C MET A 1 -11.37 14.46 16.74
N ASP A 2 -11.91 13.45 17.28
CA ASP A 2 -11.60 13.12 18.64
C ASP A 2 -10.19 12.60 18.82
N ASN A 3 -9.75 12.64 20.07
CA ASN A 3 -8.40 12.22 20.41
C ASN A 3 -8.22 10.73 20.20
N ILE A 4 -7.76 10.36 19.01
CA ILE A 4 -7.40 8.99 18.73
C ILE A 4 -5.95 8.79 19.15
N SER A 5 -5.73 7.86 20.08
CA SER A 5 -4.37 7.51 20.47
C SER A 5 -3.71 6.72 19.35
N LEU A 6 -2.53 7.16 18.95
CA LEU A 6 -1.75 6.50 17.93
C LEU A 6 -0.57 5.75 18.56
N ARG A 7 -0.17 4.67 17.92
CA ARG A 7 1.06 3.97 18.27
C ARG A 7 1.96 3.91 17.06
N GLN A 8 3.24 3.86 17.30
CA GLN A 8 4.21 3.77 16.22
C GLN A 8 4.51 2.30 15.94
N VAL A 9 4.43 1.92 14.66
CA VAL A 9 4.78 0.59 14.19
C VAL A 9 6.04 0.74 13.35
N HIS A 10 7.07 -0.03 13.68
CA HIS A 10 8.35 0.00 12.98
C HIS A 10 8.69 -1.40 12.53
N HIS A 11 8.94 -1.57 11.23
CA HIS A 11 9.27 -2.87 10.67
C HIS A 11 10.12 -2.69 9.42
N GLY A 12 11.36 -3.18 9.48
CA GLY A 12 12.32 -2.97 8.40
C GLY A 12 12.55 -1.49 8.18
N GLY A 13 12.43 -1.04 6.95
CA GLY A 13 12.57 0.38 6.62
C GLY A 13 11.27 1.17 6.70
N ILE A 14 10.22 0.58 7.27
CA ILE A 14 8.89 1.21 7.34
C ILE A 14 8.60 1.67 8.77
N THR A 15 8.13 2.88 8.92
CA THR A 15 7.60 3.37 10.19
C THR A 15 6.26 4.03 9.90
N ILE A 16 5.23 3.67 10.65
CA ILE A 16 3.90 4.27 10.48
C ILE A 16 3.23 4.40 11.83
N GLN A 17 2.47 5.48 12.01
CA GLN A 17 1.65 5.67 13.20
C GLN A 17 0.23 5.23 12.89
N VAL A 18 -0.32 4.37 13.74
CA VAL A 18 -1.68 3.83 13.52
C VAL A 18 -2.50 3.97 14.81
N PRO A 19 -3.83 4.06 14.69
CA PRO A 19 -4.68 4.05 15.88
C PRO A 19 -4.42 2.80 16.72
N GLU A 20 -4.31 2.96 18.02
CA GLU A 20 -3.98 1.84 18.92
C GLU A 20 -4.95 0.67 18.85
N ILE A 21 -6.21 0.94 18.53
CA ILE A 21 -7.24 -0.10 18.48
C ILE A 21 -7.21 -0.92 17.18
N TRP A 22 -6.43 -0.49 16.19
CA TRP A 22 -6.31 -1.25 14.94
C TRP A 22 -5.32 -2.40 15.11
N GLU A 23 -5.60 -3.51 14.46
CA GLU A 23 -4.72 -4.69 14.48
C GLU A 23 -3.61 -4.54 13.46
N VAL A 24 -2.41 -4.98 13.83
CA VAL A 24 -1.23 -4.88 12.96
C VAL A 24 -0.50 -6.21 12.95
N GLU A 25 -0.18 -6.69 11.75
CA GLU A 25 0.67 -7.86 11.57
C GLU A 25 1.84 -7.48 10.68
N THR A 26 3.00 -8.04 10.95
CA THR A 26 4.21 -7.77 10.18
C THR A 26 4.82 -9.07 9.70
N GLU A 27 5.42 -9.02 8.49
CA GLU A 27 6.12 -10.16 7.93
C GLU A 27 7.39 -9.71 7.22
N THR A 28 8.34 -10.61 7.14
CA THR A 28 9.61 -10.39 6.43
C THR A 28 9.79 -11.50 5.42
N TYR A 29 10.14 -11.13 4.20
CA TYR A 29 10.37 -12.10 3.13
C TYR A 29 11.80 -12.00 2.65
N ASP A 30 12.42 -13.16 2.37
CA ASP A 30 13.75 -13.22 1.79
C ASP A 30 13.66 -13.08 0.28
N GLU A 31 14.46 -12.16 -0.26
CA GLU A 31 14.52 -11.90 -1.69
C GLU A 31 15.85 -12.39 -2.26
N PRO A 32 15.93 -12.57 -3.60
CA PRO A 32 17.19 -12.95 -4.22
C PRO A 32 18.32 -11.97 -3.91
N GLY A 33 19.53 -12.48 -3.77
CA GLY A 33 20.70 -11.65 -3.49
C GLY A 33 20.88 -11.28 -2.04
N GLY A 34 20.16 -11.95 -1.14
CA GLY A 34 20.29 -11.70 0.31
C GLY A 34 19.53 -10.48 0.80
N GLN A 35 18.73 -9.86 -0.07
CA GLN A 35 17.91 -8.72 0.31
C GLN A 35 16.61 -9.20 0.99
N LYS A 36 15.92 -8.27 1.63
CA LYS A 36 14.67 -8.59 2.31
C LYS A 36 13.60 -7.59 1.94
N SER A 37 12.36 -8.06 1.91
CA SER A 37 11.21 -7.18 1.80
C SER A 37 10.38 -7.30 3.07
N TYR A 38 9.65 -6.25 3.39
CA TYR A 38 8.91 -6.14 4.64
C TYR A 38 7.47 -5.77 4.35
N THR A 39 6.55 -6.38 5.09
CA THR A 39 5.13 -6.13 4.90
C THR A 39 4.49 -5.80 6.24
N ILE A 40 3.62 -4.79 6.23
CA ILE A 40 2.80 -4.45 7.38
C ILE A 40 1.34 -4.50 6.92
N ASP A 41 0.55 -5.33 7.61
CA ASP A 41 -0.89 -5.42 7.39
C ASP A 41 -1.61 -4.75 8.55
N ILE A 42 -2.47 -3.81 8.24
CA ILE A 42 -3.22 -3.04 9.23
C ILE A 42 -4.70 -3.24 8.96
N GLU A 43 -5.47 -3.61 9.98
CA GLU A 43 -6.90 -3.79 9.86
C GLU A 43 -7.65 -3.08 10.97
N ALA A 44 -8.67 -2.34 10.58
CA ALA A 44 -9.63 -1.76 11.50
C ALA A 44 -10.89 -2.62 11.44
N ARG A 45 -11.23 -3.27 12.54
CA ARG A 45 -12.42 -4.11 12.63
C ARG A 45 -13.52 -3.37 13.37
N GLY A 46 -14.73 -3.73 13.08
CA GLY A 46 -15.91 -3.10 13.66
C GLY A 46 -17.03 -3.15 12.64
N ASN A 47 -17.89 -2.15 12.65
CA ASN A 47 -19.00 -2.10 11.70
C ASN A 47 -18.54 -1.84 10.28
N ASP A 48 -17.42 -1.12 10.13
CA ASP A 48 -16.87 -0.75 8.82
C ASP A 48 -15.45 -1.28 8.70
N PHE A 49 -15.26 -2.23 7.79
CA PHE A 49 -13.94 -2.82 7.57
C PHE A 49 -13.03 -1.86 6.81
N ARG A 50 -11.82 -1.69 7.31
CA ARG A 50 -10.77 -0.93 6.64
C ARG A 50 -9.48 -1.71 6.71
N SER A 51 -8.71 -1.73 5.64
CA SER A 51 -7.41 -2.38 5.67
C SER A 51 -6.38 -1.58 4.89
N ILE A 52 -5.14 -1.67 5.35
CA ILE A 52 -3.98 -1.07 4.69
C ILE A 52 -2.91 -2.14 4.66
N ASN A 53 -2.45 -2.48 3.46
CA ASN A 53 -1.32 -3.39 3.28
C ASN A 53 -0.16 -2.58 2.70
N ILE A 54 0.98 -2.62 3.36
CA ILE A 54 2.17 -1.89 2.93
C ILE A 54 3.31 -2.87 2.74
N SER A 55 3.90 -2.87 1.55
CA SER A 55 5.08 -3.69 1.25
C SER A 55 6.22 -2.80 0.81
N TYR A 56 7.42 -3.07 1.31
CA TYR A 56 8.60 -2.27 1.02
C TYR A 56 9.79 -3.19 0.84
N GLY A 57 10.42 -3.14 -0.30
CA GLY A 57 11.54 -3.99 -0.60
C GLY A 57 12.33 -3.51 -1.80
N PRO A 58 13.32 -4.30 -2.25
CA PRO A 58 14.12 -3.89 -3.38
C PRO A 58 13.30 -3.84 -4.66
N MET A 59 13.57 -2.83 -5.50
CA MET A 59 12.96 -2.76 -6.82
C MET A 59 13.48 -3.92 -7.66
N PRO A 60 12.59 -4.68 -8.34
CA PRO A 60 13.05 -5.70 -9.27
C PRO A 60 13.95 -5.11 -10.34
N GLU A 61 14.94 -5.87 -10.78
CA GLU A 61 15.88 -5.46 -11.79
C GLU A 61 15.16 -5.11 -13.09
N ASP A 62 15.57 -4.01 -13.71
CA ASP A 62 14.97 -3.51 -14.96
C ASP A 62 13.48 -3.17 -14.84
N SER A 63 13.04 -2.78 -13.66
CA SER A 63 11.65 -2.41 -13.43
C SER A 63 11.54 -1.04 -12.75
N ASP A 64 10.32 -0.54 -12.64
CA ASP A 64 10.02 0.70 -11.92
C ASP A 64 8.58 0.62 -11.39
N ALA A 65 8.16 1.64 -10.65
CA ALA A 65 6.83 1.63 -10.03
C ALA A 65 5.72 1.53 -11.07
N TYR A 66 5.87 2.18 -12.21
CA TYR A 66 4.86 2.12 -13.26
C TYR A 66 4.74 0.69 -13.80
N ALA A 67 5.86 0.04 -14.10
CA ALA A 67 5.86 -1.32 -14.62
C ALA A 67 5.27 -2.30 -13.60
N GLU A 68 5.58 -2.11 -12.30
CA GLU A 68 5.04 -2.96 -11.26
C GLU A 68 3.53 -2.78 -11.10
N ALA A 69 3.04 -1.54 -11.21
CA ALA A 69 1.60 -1.28 -11.17
C ALA A 69 0.89 -1.91 -12.37
N CYS A 70 1.47 -1.82 -13.56
CA CYS A 70 0.92 -2.46 -14.76
C CYS A 70 0.86 -3.97 -14.61
N GLY A 71 1.92 -4.59 -14.08
CA GLY A 71 1.96 -6.03 -13.88
C GLY A 71 0.89 -6.49 -12.89
N THR A 72 0.70 -5.77 -11.81
CA THR A 72 -0.32 -6.10 -10.82
C THR A 72 -1.72 -5.91 -11.41
N TYR A 73 -1.92 -4.85 -12.19
CA TYR A 73 -3.19 -4.62 -12.86
C TYR A 73 -3.57 -5.82 -13.76
N GLU A 74 -2.61 -6.33 -14.53
CA GLU A 74 -2.84 -7.49 -15.38
C GLU A 74 -3.17 -8.74 -14.57
N GLU A 75 -2.48 -8.95 -13.45
CA GLU A 75 -2.76 -10.07 -12.55
C GLU A 75 -4.16 -9.99 -11.95
N VAL A 76 -4.57 -8.80 -11.53
CA VAL A 76 -5.88 -8.60 -10.93
C VAL A 76 -7.00 -8.82 -11.94
N MET A 77 -6.78 -8.41 -13.19
CA MET A 77 -7.77 -8.63 -14.26
C MET A 77 -8.02 -10.12 -14.53
N ASP A 78 -7.03 -10.96 -14.24
CA ASP A 78 -7.14 -12.39 -14.46
C ASP A 78 -7.64 -13.18 -13.25
N THR A 79 -7.85 -12.51 -12.09
CA THR A 79 -8.31 -13.21 -10.89
C THR A 79 -9.81 -13.10 -10.71
N GLU A 80 -10.38 -14.08 -9.99
CA GLU A 80 -11.80 -14.07 -9.65
C GLU A 80 -12.06 -13.36 -8.32
N GLU A 81 -11.01 -13.10 -7.54
CA GLU A 81 -11.13 -12.51 -6.20
C GLU A 81 -11.30 -11.00 -6.22
N LEU A 82 -10.72 -10.34 -7.20
CA LEU A 82 -10.78 -8.89 -7.30
C LEU A 82 -11.14 -8.49 -8.72
N ASP A 83 -12.05 -7.54 -8.82
CA ASP A 83 -12.41 -6.96 -10.12
C ASP A 83 -11.73 -5.60 -10.25
N ALA A 84 -10.81 -5.48 -11.19
CA ALA A 84 -10.19 -4.20 -11.48
C ALA A 84 -11.21 -3.28 -12.17
N SER A 85 -11.09 -1.99 -11.92
CA SER A 85 -11.94 -1.03 -12.61
C SER A 85 -11.49 -0.90 -14.06
N ASP A 86 -12.37 -0.36 -14.91
CA ASP A 86 -12.04 -0.11 -16.31
C ASP A 86 -11.15 1.12 -16.48
N GLU A 87 -10.81 1.79 -15.39
CA GLU A 87 -9.99 2.98 -15.43
C GLU A 87 -8.52 2.64 -15.68
N PRO A 88 -7.81 3.46 -16.46
CA PRO A 88 -6.39 3.23 -16.67
C PRO A 88 -5.60 3.52 -15.41
N ILE A 89 -4.35 3.08 -15.41
CA ILE A 89 -3.45 3.34 -14.30
C ILE A 89 -3.23 4.85 -14.18
N MET A 90 -3.45 5.37 -12.97
CA MET A 90 -3.31 6.79 -12.69
C MET A 90 -1.93 7.11 -12.15
N CYS A 91 -1.44 8.31 -12.51
CA CYS A 91 -0.20 8.83 -11.96
C CYS A 91 -0.56 9.99 -11.05
N PHE A 92 -0.02 9.99 -9.83
CA PHE A 92 -0.31 11.05 -8.85
C PHE A 92 0.91 11.28 -7.96
N GLY A 93 0.91 12.41 -7.26
CA GLY A 93 1.96 12.71 -6.31
C GLY A 93 1.77 11.97 -5.01
N PHE A 94 2.85 11.40 -4.48
CA PHE A 94 2.86 10.75 -3.18
C PHE A 94 4.17 11.10 -2.49
N LYS A 95 4.08 11.83 -1.37
CA LYS A 95 5.25 12.40 -0.69
C LYS A 95 6.07 13.23 -1.68
N GLU A 96 7.34 12.94 -1.86
CA GLU A 96 8.20 13.70 -2.77
C GLU A 96 8.32 13.09 -4.16
N GLY A 97 7.62 11.98 -4.40
CA GLY A 97 7.73 11.25 -5.65
C GLY A 97 6.40 11.11 -6.37
N LYS A 98 6.40 10.23 -7.34
CA LYS A 98 5.21 9.89 -8.11
C LYS A 98 4.79 8.47 -7.82
N ALA A 99 3.49 8.27 -7.71
CA ALA A 99 2.91 6.95 -7.54
C ALA A 99 2.05 6.60 -8.73
N TYR A 100 1.89 5.32 -8.96
CA TYR A 100 1.09 4.77 -10.06
C TYR A 100 0.14 3.74 -9.48
N GLY A 101 -1.13 3.90 -9.75
CA GLY A 101 -2.11 3.01 -9.15
C GLY A 101 -3.41 2.91 -9.92
N PHE A 102 -4.29 2.07 -9.41
CA PHE A 102 -5.58 1.84 -10.03
C PHE A 102 -6.62 1.44 -8.99
N ASN A 103 -7.88 1.69 -9.32
CA ASN A 103 -9.00 1.30 -8.48
C ASN A 103 -9.39 -0.15 -8.77
N LEU A 104 -9.81 -0.86 -7.73
CA LEU A 104 -10.35 -2.21 -7.87
C LEU A 104 -11.42 -2.40 -6.80
N HIS A 105 -12.07 -3.55 -6.85
CA HIS A 105 -13.13 -3.89 -5.90
C HIS A 105 -12.96 -5.33 -5.43
N THR A 106 -13.33 -5.60 -4.18
CA THR A 106 -13.41 -6.96 -3.70
C THR A 106 -14.65 -7.64 -4.30
N GLU A 107 -14.77 -8.96 -4.14
CA GLU A 107 -15.98 -9.67 -4.57
C GLU A 107 -17.24 -9.12 -3.93
N GLU A 108 -17.11 -8.58 -2.73
CA GLU A 108 -18.23 -7.99 -2.00
C GLU A 108 -18.56 -6.56 -2.44
N GLY A 109 -17.77 -6.02 -3.36
CA GLY A 109 -17.98 -4.69 -3.89
C GLY A 109 -17.34 -3.56 -3.10
N LEU A 110 -16.48 -3.88 -2.13
CA LEU A 110 -15.78 -2.85 -1.37
C LEU A 110 -14.71 -2.18 -2.24
N PRO A 111 -14.66 -0.85 -2.27
CA PRO A 111 -13.66 -0.16 -3.07
C PRO A 111 -12.26 -0.32 -2.48
N CYS A 112 -11.30 -0.53 -3.37
CA CYS A 112 -9.90 -0.67 -3.01
C CYS A 112 -9.07 0.18 -3.96
N PHE A 113 -7.89 0.58 -3.49
CA PHE A 113 -6.94 1.29 -4.34
C PHE A 113 -5.55 0.71 -4.11
N PHE A 114 -4.91 0.34 -5.19
CA PHE A 114 -3.54 -0.20 -5.19
C PHE A 114 -2.62 0.81 -5.85
N PHE A 115 -1.46 1.06 -5.25
CA PHE A 115 -0.46 1.90 -5.91
C PHE A 115 0.96 1.51 -5.54
N CYS A 116 1.88 1.88 -6.42
CA CYS A 116 3.31 1.67 -6.26
C CYS A 116 4.06 2.99 -6.42
N THR A 117 5.17 3.13 -5.72
CA THR A 117 6.04 4.28 -5.90
C THR A 117 7.51 3.85 -5.74
N ASP A 118 8.39 4.53 -6.48
CA ASP A 118 9.83 4.36 -6.34
C ASP A 118 10.32 5.10 -5.12
N VAL A 119 11.16 4.46 -4.32
CA VAL A 119 11.79 5.11 -3.18
C VAL A 119 13.29 5.02 -3.38
N LYS A 120 13.93 6.15 -3.52
CA LYS A 120 15.37 6.21 -3.73
C LYS A 120 16.11 6.50 -2.44
N SER A 121 17.10 5.67 -2.15
CA SER A 121 17.95 5.82 -0.97
C SER A 121 19.40 5.66 -1.42
N GLY A 122 20.09 6.77 -1.63
CA GLY A 122 21.42 6.73 -2.17
C GLY A 122 21.44 6.21 -3.60
N LYS A 123 22.14 5.10 -3.81
CA LYS A 123 22.24 4.47 -5.13
C LYS A 123 21.19 3.39 -5.36
N GLU A 124 20.47 3.02 -4.31
CA GLU A 124 19.49 1.96 -4.40
C GLU A 124 18.10 2.50 -4.58
N THR A 125 17.28 1.76 -5.32
CA THR A 125 15.89 2.07 -5.50
C THR A 125 15.08 0.93 -4.87
N SER A 126 14.12 1.31 -4.05
CA SER A 126 13.20 0.36 -3.43
C SER A 126 11.80 0.59 -3.97
N LEU A 127 10.98 -0.44 -3.86
CA LEU A 127 9.58 -0.39 -4.28
C LEU A 127 8.69 -0.35 -3.05
N LEU A 128 7.86 0.67 -2.99
CA LEU A 128 6.80 0.75 -1.99
C LEU A 128 5.49 0.41 -2.68
N THR A 129 4.77 -0.55 -2.13
CA THR A 129 3.47 -0.99 -2.64
C THR A 129 2.44 -0.83 -1.54
N VAL A 130 1.31 -0.22 -1.86
CA VAL A 130 0.25 0.01 -0.89
C VAL A 130 -1.09 -0.41 -1.47
N LEU A 131 -1.85 -1.16 -0.68
CA LEU A 131 -3.23 -1.53 -1.02
C LEU A 131 -4.13 -1.10 0.13
N VAL A 132 -5.12 -0.27 -0.15
CA VAL A 132 -6.10 0.14 0.84
C VAL A 132 -7.48 -0.34 0.43
N CYS A 133 -8.28 -0.77 1.39
CA CYS A 133 -9.67 -1.16 1.18
C CYS A 133 -10.53 -0.49 2.23
N ALA A 134 -11.72 -0.05 1.86
CA ALA A 134 -12.58 0.73 2.74
C ALA A 134 -14.05 0.47 2.41
N PRO A 135 -14.98 0.89 3.30
CA PRO A 135 -16.42 0.71 3.04
C PRO A 135 -16.95 1.56 1.89
N ASP A 136 -16.33 2.70 1.62
CA ASP A 136 -16.75 3.58 0.52
C ASP A 136 -15.57 4.38 -0.01
N ASN A 137 -15.79 5.10 -1.09
CA ASN A 137 -14.72 5.86 -1.75
C ASN A 137 -14.16 7.00 -0.90
N ASP A 138 -14.99 7.66 -0.10
CA ASP A 138 -14.53 8.74 0.75
C ASP A 138 -13.59 8.21 1.84
N GLU A 139 -13.95 7.08 2.43
CA GLU A 139 -13.10 6.44 3.44
C GLU A 139 -11.81 5.90 2.82
N MET A 140 -11.91 5.39 1.59
CA MET A 140 -10.73 4.92 0.86
C MET A 140 -9.75 6.07 0.63
N GLN A 141 -10.24 7.23 0.21
CA GLN A 141 -9.38 8.39 0.02
C GLN A 141 -8.77 8.85 1.34
N SER A 142 -9.54 8.79 2.43
CA SER A 142 -9.03 9.12 3.76
C SER A 142 -7.88 8.20 4.18
N LEU A 143 -7.97 6.92 3.83
CA LEU A 143 -6.89 5.98 4.13
C LEU A 143 -5.63 6.27 3.32
N ILE A 144 -5.79 6.65 2.05
CA ILE A 144 -4.65 7.03 1.21
C ILE A 144 -3.96 8.26 1.80
N ASP A 145 -4.73 9.26 2.19
CA ASP A 145 -4.20 10.48 2.81
C ASP A 145 -3.51 10.17 4.13
N PHE A 146 -4.08 9.25 4.91
CA PHE A 146 -3.51 8.80 6.17
C PHE A 146 -2.13 8.17 5.95
N VAL A 147 -2.03 7.29 4.96
CA VAL A 147 -0.75 6.64 4.65
C VAL A 147 0.28 7.68 4.24
N GLU A 148 -0.10 8.63 3.41
CA GLU A 148 0.84 9.67 2.98
C GLU A 148 1.35 10.50 4.16
N GLU A 149 0.47 10.84 5.09
CA GLU A 149 0.83 11.69 6.22
C GLU A 149 1.66 10.97 7.28
N TYR A 150 1.30 9.73 7.61
CA TYR A 150 1.88 9.03 8.76
C TYR A 150 2.92 7.98 8.43
N LEU A 151 3.14 7.68 7.16
CA LEU A 151 4.15 6.71 6.74
C LEU A 151 5.49 7.37 6.53
N ASP A 152 6.53 6.81 7.12
CA ASP A 152 7.91 7.23 6.88
C ASP A 152 8.72 6.02 6.44
N LEU A 153 9.64 6.26 5.53
CA LEU A 153 10.55 5.23 5.02
C LEU A 153 11.99 5.61 5.31
N HIS A 154 12.78 4.61 5.65
CA HIS A 154 14.18 4.81 6.04
C HIS A 154 15.15 4.10 5.13
#